data_709fde93140ade1ddd493913e5c56b0c
#
_entry.id   709fde93140ade1ddd493913e5c56b0c
#
_cell.length_a   1.000
_cell.length_b   1.000
_cell.length_c   1.000
_cell.angle_alpha   90.00
_cell.angle_beta   90.00
_cell.angle_gamma   90.00
#
_symmetry.space_group_name_H-M   'P 1'
#
loop_
_entity.id
_entity.type
_entity.pdbx_description
1 polymer ?
#
loop_
_entity_poly.entity_id
_entity_poly.type
_entity_poly.pdbx_seq_one_letter_code
_entity_poly.pdbx_strand_id
1 'polypeptide(L)'
;MSEIQVEVCFTDKLESVRVGGKKMEIPKAVKAKPVEEWFEPAAGRVKWGGLGAEIKEMDFGGEKDAAYSFLFNGPEDKKQEFMECVERFCLGEEAQQETKKKTVQNYLQEAKKNQQAGNAEMAFQQYMIAARDYGHPEAQFEVARCYQNGMGVEKNEENAVVWYKKAAEQGNAEAQCALGECYYQARGVEKDDKEARRWYEAAATQGNVTAQYMTGRLYAALSYNVAAVKWYTKAAEQECPEAQYELGVCYEAGDGVGKDEAKAAELYRKAAVQGYAEAQKKLGDCYTHGTGVAKDLEQAFECYSKAAKQGNARAQNNLGVCYTNGEGVVEDPAQAAEWYERAAEQGLAQAQCNLGYCYKYGEGVTKDLVKAAEWYRKAAEQGWVRAQ
;
A
#
# COMPACT_ATOMS: atom_id res chain seq x y z
N MET A 1 10.89 -23.50 -40.76
CA MET A 1 10.04 -22.35 -41.11
C MET A 1 8.61 -22.83 -41.03
N SER A 2 7.80 -22.23 -40.16
CA SER A 2 6.38 -22.58 -40.02
C SER A 2 5.58 -21.68 -40.97
N GLU A 3 4.81 -22.30 -41.83
CA GLU A 3 3.90 -21.59 -42.73
C GLU A 3 2.55 -21.39 -42.04
N ILE A 4 2.06 -20.13 -41.98
CA ILE A 4 0.70 -19.83 -41.55
C ILE A 4 -0.02 -19.18 -42.71
N GLN A 5 -1.08 -19.83 -43.14
CA GLN A 5 -1.94 -19.28 -44.18
C GLN A 5 -2.99 -18.37 -43.53
N VAL A 6 -3.09 -17.13 -44.04
CA VAL A 6 -4.12 -16.17 -43.67
C VAL A 6 -4.92 -15.85 -44.91
N GLU A 7 -6.21 -16.18 -44.87
CA GLU A 7 -7.16 -15.85 -45.97
C GLU A 7 -8.04 -14.68 -45.55
N VAL A 8 -8.09 -13.66 -46.40
CA VAL A 8 -8.90 -12.47 -46.17
C VAL A 8 -9.83 -12.31 -47.35
N CYS A 9 -11.13 -12.35 -47.16
CA CYS A 9 -12.14 -12.22 -48.18
C CYS A 9 -12.81 -10.85 -48.08
N PHE A 10 -12.85 -10.15 -49.21
CA PHE A 10 -13.51 -8.85 -49.39
C PHE A 10 -14.54 -8.94 -50.52
N THR A 11 -15.65 -8.21 -50.34
CA THR A 11 -16.43 -7.67 -51.45
C THR A 11 -16.09 -6.17 -51.59
N ASP A 12 -17.05 -5.29 -51.45
CA ASP A 12 -16.81 -3.87 -51.15
C ASP A 12 -16.41 -3.62 -49.67
N LYS A 13 -16.53 -4.67 -48.83
CA LYS A 13 -16.22 -4.67 -47.41
C LYS A 13 -15.57 -5.97 -46.97
N LEU A 14 -14.84 -5.92 -45.86
CA LEU A 14 -14.21 -7.09 -45.26
C LEU A 14 -15.28 -8.09 -44.78
N GLU A 15 -15.35 -9.28 -45.38
CA GLU A 15 -16.37 -10.29 -45.08
C GLU A 15 -15.89 -11.35 -44.09
N SER A 16 -14.69 -11.87 -44.31
CA SER A 16 -14.14 -12.89 -43.41
C SER A 16 -12.62 -12.91 -43.41
N VAL A 17 -12.06 -13.31 -42.27
CA VAL A 17 -10.62 -13.60 -42.11
C VAL A 17 -10.50 -15.02 -41.56
N ARG A 18 -9.62 -15.83 -42.18
CA ARG A 18 -9.26 -17.14 -41.67
C ARG A 18 -7.75 -17.22 -41.42
N VAL A 19 -7.36 -17.80 -40.29
CA VAL A 19 -5.96 -17.98 -39.93
C VAL A 19 -5.73 -19.46 -39.64
N GLY A 20 -4.86 -20.11 -40.42
CA GLY A 20 -4.65 -21.55 -40.31
C GLY A 20 -5.95 -22.35 -40.48
N GLY A 21 -6.85 -21.91 -41.39
CA GLY A 21 -8.15 -22.55 -41.63
C GLY A 21 -9.26 -22.24 -40.63
N LYS A 22 -8.99 -21.54 -39.51
CA LYS A 22 -10.01 -21.13 -38.52
C LYS A 22 -10.56 -19.74 -38.88
N LYS A 23 -11.87 -19.62 -38.94
CA LYS A 23 -12.57 -18.34 -39.17
C LYS A 23 -12.45 -17.44 -37.93
N MET A 24 -11.96 -16.21 -38.13
CA MET A 24 -11.90 -15.19 -37.10
C MET A 24 -13.21 -14.41 -37.04
N GLU A 25 -13.66 -14.04 -35.83
CA GLU A 25 -14.78 -13.11 -35.67
C GLU A 25 -14.32 -11.68 -35.96
N ILE A 26 -14.97 -11.02 -36.90
CA ILE A 26 -14.67 -9.65 -37.32
C ILE A 26 -15.73 -8.72 -36.72
N PRO A 27 -15.36 -7.73 -35.89
CA PRO A 27 -16.30 -6.75 -35.37
C PRO A 27 -17.04 -5.98 -36.48
N LYS A 28 -18.30 -5.64 -36.25
CA LYS A 28 -19.15 -4.93 -37.24
C LYS A 28 -18.54 -3.59 -37.71
N ALA A 29 -17.85 -2.88 -36.81
CA ALA A 29 -17.20 -1.60 -37.14
C ALA A 29 -16.05 -1.77 -38.13
N VAL A 30 -15.31 -2.88 -38.09
CA VAL A 30 -14.22 -3.21 -39.00
C VAL A 30 -14.77 -3.62 -40.38
N LYS A 31 -15.86 -4.38 -40.39
CA LYS A 31 -16.55 -4.76 -41.65
C LYS A 31 -17.08 -3.57 -42.44
N ALA A 32 -17.27 -2.41 -41.82
CA ALA A 32 -17.85 -1.22 -42.46
C ALA A 32 -16.83 -0.32 -43.16
N LYS A 33 -15.51 -0.57 -43.02
CA LYS A 33 -14.47 0.25 -43.64
C LYS A 33 -14.23 -0.15 -45.09
N PRO A 34 -14.05 0.82 -46.02
CA PRO A 34 -13.78 0.51 -47.41
C PRO A 34 -12.40 -0.15 -47.59
N VAL A 35 -12.28 -1.03 -48.62
CA VAL A 35 -11.06 -1.82 -48.89
C VAL A 35 -9.84 -0.94 -49.15
N GLU A 36 -10.03 0.24 -49.70
CA GLU A 36 -8.97 1.19 -50.06
C GLU A 36 -8.18 1.74 -48.84
N GLU A 37 -8.78 1.75 -47.65
CA GLU A 37 -8.07 2.11 -46.40
C GLU A 37 -7.10 1.03 -45.91
N TRP A 38 -7.23 -0.21 -46.43
CA TRP A 38 -6.52 -1.39 -45.99
C TRP A 38 -5.46 -1.88 -46.97
N PHE A 39 -5.53 -1.45 -48.25
CA PHE A 39 -4.73 -1.99 -49.32
C PHE A 39 -4.16 -0.90 -50.23
N GLU A 40 -2.86 -0.97 -50.54
CA GLU A 40 -2.25 -0.33 -51.71
C GLU A 40 -2.04 -1.37 -52.82
N PRO A 41 -3.00 -1.57 -53.75
CA PRO A 41 -2.91 -2.63 -54.75
C PRO A 41 -1.73 -2.49 -55.70
N ALA A 42 -1.25 -1.27 -55.93
CA ALA A 42 -0.17 -0.98 -56.88
C ALA A 42 1.23 -1.43 -56.41
N ALA A 43 1.41 -1.76 -55.12
CA ALA A 43 2.72 -2.10 -54.58
C ALA A 43 2.90 -3.60 -54.22
N GLY A 44 1.85 -4.42 -54.34
CA GLY A 44 1.91 -5.86 -53.92
C GLY A 44 2.33 -6.07 -52.48
N ARG A 45 2.20 -5.04 -51.64
CA ARG A 45 2.65 -5.06 -50.22
C ARG A 45 1.53 -4.64 -49.31
N VAL A 46 1.33 -5.47 -48.30
CA VAL A 46 0.55 -5.08 -47.14
C VAL A 46 1.49 -4.34 -46.17
N LYS A 47 1.17 -3.11 -45.78
CA LYS A 47 1.89 -2.36 -44.74
C LYS A 47 1.55 -2.94 -43.38
N TRP A 48 2.17 -4.05 -43.03
CA TRP A 48 2.01 -4.70 -41.72
C TRP A 48 3.26 -4.47 -40.91
N GLY A 49 3.41 -3.32 -40.30
CA GLY A 49 4.34 -3.05 -39.22
C GLY A 49 5.79 -3.51 -39.38
N GLY A 50 6.33 -3.60 -40.63
CA GLY A 50 7.73 -3.99 -40.86
C GLY A 50 8.01 -5.51 -40.81
N LEU A 51 7.02 -6.35 -40.59
CA LEU A 51 7.15 -7.81 -40.68
C LEU A 51 6.98 -8.21 -42.15
N GLY A 52 8.02 -8.81 -42.77
CA GLY A 52 8.03 -9.22 -44.17
C GLY A 52 7.10 -10.40 -44.41
N ALA A 53 5.83 -10.15 -44.69
CA ALA A 53 4.91 -11.14 -45.24
C ALA A 53 4.83 -10.95 -46.74
N GLU A 54 5.11 -12.00 -47.51
CA GLU A 54 4.94 -12.00 -48.96
C GLU A 54 3.53 -12.45 -49.34
N ILE A 55 2.88 -11.72 -50.24
CA ILE A 55 1.62 -12.14 -50.89
C ILE A 55 1.97 -13.19 -51.91
N LYS A 56 1.55 -14.44 -51.70
CA LYS A 56 1.85 -15.54 -52.63
C LYS A 56 0.78 -15.80 -53.67
N GLU A 57 -0.47 -15.50 -53.41
CA GLU A 57 -1.57 -15.68 -54.39
C GLU A 57 -2.63 -14.58 -54.24
N MET A 58 -3.04 -14.03 -55.35
CA MET A 58 -4.22 -13.20 -55.47
C MET A 58 -5.21 -13.93 -56.39
N ASP A 59 -6.35 -14.34 -55.82
CA ASP A 59 -7.43 -14.85 -56.67
C ASP A 59 -8.47 -13.74 -56.85
N PHE A 60 -8.58 -13.25 -58.07
CA PHE A 60 -9.60 -12.27 -58.45
C PHE A 60 -10.81 -13.05 -58.97
N GLY A 61 -11.58 -13.62 -58.10
CA GLY A 61 -12.88 -14.20 -58.42
C GLY A 61 -13.89 -13.13 -58.81
N GLY A 62 -14.06 -12.85 -60.09
CA GLY A 62 -15.11 -11.99 -60.65
C GLY A 62 -15.25 -10.58 -60.04
N GLU A 63 -15.62 -9.60 -60.82
CA GLU A 63 -15.54 -8.15 -60.53
C GLU A 63 -16.04 -7.61 -59.19
N LYS A 64 -16.44 -8.45 -58.22
CA LYS A 64 -16.97 -8.02 -56.88
C LYS A 64 -16.41 -8.75 -55.66
N ASP A 65 -15.75 -9.90 -55.83
CA ASP A 65 -15.27 -10.71 -54.68
C ASP A 65 -13.76 -10.98 -54.85
N ALA A 66 -12.94 -10.38 -53.98
CA ALA A 66 -11.51 -10.63 -53.91
C ALA A 66 -11.15 -11.38 -52.63
N ALA A 67 -10.50 -12.53 -52.79
CA ALA A 67 -9.90 -13.25 -51.68
C ALA A 67 -8.36 -13.14 -51.71
N TYR A 68 -7.75 -12.77 -50.64
CA TYR A 68 -6.31 -12.65 -50.49
C TYR A 68 -5.79 -13.69 -49.53
N SER A 69 -4.80 -14.45 -49.96
CA SER A 69 -4.10 -15.41 -49.17
C SER A 69 -2.70 -14.92 -48.84
N PHE A 70 -2.32 -14.91 -47.59
CA PHE A 70 -0.98 -14.50 -47.15
C PHE A 70 -0.30 -15.70 -46.52
N LEU A 71 0.97 -15.93 -46.86
CA LEU A 71 1.79 -16.93 -46.24
C LEU A 71 2.89 -16.27 -45.42
N PHE A 72 2.89 -16.51 -44.11
CA PHE A 72 3.98 -16.09 -43.26
C PHE A 72 5.15 -17.06 -43.41
N ASN A 73 6.28 -16.56 -43.88
CA ASN A 73 7.52 -17.29 -44.07
C ASN A 73 8.59 -16.64 -43.18
N GLY A 74 8.60 -16.94 -41.90
CA GLY A 74 9.52 -16.36 -40.92
C GLY A 74 9.95 -17.33 -39.84
N PRO A 75 10.88 -16.90 -38.97
CA PRO A 75 11.30 -17.69 -37.79
C PRO A 75 10.13 -17.94 -36.84
N GLU A 76 10.15 -19.05 -36.11
CA GLU A 76 9.06 -19.46 -35.21
C GLU A 76 8.83 -18.44 -34.07
N ASP A 77 9.89 -17.75 -33.63
CA ASP A 77 9.84 -16.69 -32.62
C ASP A 77 9.09 -15.42 -33.10
N LYS A 78 8.98 -15.21 -34.42
CA LYS A 78 8.24 -14.11 -35.03
C LYS A 78 6.78 -14.47 -35.36
N LYS A 79 6.40 -15.73 -35.21
CA LYS A 79 5.05 -16.22 -35.49
C LYS A 79 4.01 -15.57 -34.61
N GLN A 80 4.30 -15.45 -33.30
CA GLN A 80 3.40 -14.83 -32.35
C GLN A 80 3.19 -13.35 -32.67
N GLU A 81 4.25 -12.63 -33.01
CA GLU A 81 4.21 -11.22 -33.40
C GLU A 81 3.39 -11.00 -34.67
N PHE A 82 3.51 -11.91 -35.64
CA PHE A 82 2.70 -11.89 -36.86
C PHE A 82 1.21 -12.12 -36.54
N MET A 83 0.89 -13.10 -35.72
CA MET A 83 -0.48 -13.38 -35.31
C MET A 83 -1.12 -12.19 -34.59
N GLU A 84 -0.38 -11.53 -33.71
CA GLU A 84 -0.83 -10.32 -33.04
C GLU A 84 -1.05 -9.14 -34.01
N CYS A 85 -0.25 -9.06 -35.07
CA CYS A 85 -0.46 -8.09 -36.14
C CYS A 85 -1.73 -8.38 -36.95
N VAL A 86 -2.01 -9.65 -37.26
CA VAL A 86 -3.24 -10.07 -37.94
C VAL A 86 -4.47 -9.79 -37.07
N GLU A 87 -4.38 -10.11 -35.78
CA GLU A 87 -5.44 -9.82 -34.82
C GLU A 87 -5.68 -8.31 -34.72
N ARG A 88 -4.62 -7.50 -34.63
CA ARG A 88 -4.72 -6.04 -34.63
C ARG A 88 -5.37 -5.47 -35.88
N PHE A 89 -5.10 -6.06 -37.03
CA PHE A 89 -5.68 -5.67 -38.30
C PHE A 89 -7.17 -6.04 -38.35
N CYS A 90 -7.55 -7.24 -37.93
CA CYS A 90 -8.92 -7.74 -37.99
C CYS A 90 -9.83 -7.18 -36.90
N LEU A 91 -9.26 -6.80 -35.76
CA LEU A 91 -9.98 -6.26 -34.63
C LEU A 91 -9.90 -4.73 -34.66
N GLY A 92 -11.03 -4.03 -34.70
CA GLY A 92 -11.05 -2.57 -34.53
C GLY A 92 -10.44 -2.13 -33.18
N GLU A 93 -10.16 -0.84 -33.04
CA GLU A 93 -9.46 -0.29 -31.84
C GLU A 93 -10.07 -0.74 -30.50
N GLU A 94 -11.39 -0.86 -30.41
CA GLU A 94 -12.09 -1.30 -29.19
C GLU A 94 -11.77 -2.77 -28.84
N ALA A 95 -11.77 -3.64 -29.85
CA ALA A 95 -11.44 -5.06 -29.64
C ALA A 95 -9.94 -5.28 -29.39
N GLN A 96 -9.07 -4.42 -29.94
CA GLN A 96 -7.63 -4.41 -29.61
C GLN A 96 -7.40 -4.03 -28.14
N GLN A 97 -8.13 -3.03 -27.64
CA GLN A 97 -8.07 -2.63 -26.24
C GLN A 97 -8.57 -3.76 -25.32
N GLU A 98 -9.64 -4.47 -25.74
CA GLU A 98 -10.17 -5.58 -24.97
C GLU A 98 -9.21 -6.78 -24.94
N THR A 99 -8.58 -7.10 -26.05
CA THR A 99 -7.54 -8.14 -26.13
C THR A 99 -6.33 -7.79 -25.28
N LYS A 100 -5.86 -6.54 -25.33
CA LYS A 100 -4.79 -6.04 -24.45
C LYS A 100 -5.18 -6.15 -22.99
N LYS A 101 -6.40 -5.77 -22.61
CA LYS A 101 -6.90 -5.89 -21.24
C LYS A 101 -6.91 -7.35 -20.78
N LYS A 102 -7.40 -8.29 -21.59
CA LYS A 102 -7.41 -9.72 -21.26
C LYS A 102 -5.99 -10.26 -21.10
N THR A 103 -5.08 -9.90 -21.99
CA THR A 103 -3.67 -10.31 -21.91
C THR A 103 -3.00 -9.82 -20.63
N VAL A 104 -3.16 -8.54 -20.30
CA VAL A 104 -2.64 -7.97 -19.04
C VAL A 104 -3.25 -8.63 -17.82
N GLN A 105 -4.54 -8.87 -17.81
CA GLN A 105 -5.24 -9.57 -16.74
C GLN A 105 -4.66 -10.98 -16.51
N ASN A 106 -4.34 -11.70 -17.59
CA ASN A 106 -3.71 -13.02 -17.50
C ASN A 106 -2.33 -12.92 -16.84
N TYR A 107 -1.47 -11.97 -17.27
CA TYR A 107 -0.16 -11.75 -16.63
C TYR A 107 -0.27 -11.44 -15.15
N LEU A 108 -1.22 -10.57 -14.77
CA LEU A 108 -1.46 -10.22 -13.37
C LEU A 108 -1.94 -11.42 -12.54
N GLN A 109 -2.85 -12.23 -13.10
CA GLN A 109 -3.35 -13.43 -12.42
C GLN A 109 -2.25 -14.48 -12.23
N GLU A 110 -1.45 -14.74 -13.26
CA GLU A 110 -0.33 -15.67 -13.17
C GLU A 110 0.75 -15.16 -12.21
N ALA A 111 1.05 -13.86 -12.23
CA ALA A 111 1.98 -13.25 -11.29
C ALA A 111 1.51 -13.44 -9.84
N LYS A 112 0.23 -13.15 -9.54
CA LYS A 112 -0.37 -13.37 -8.22
C LYS A 112 -0.31 -14.85 -7.80
N LYS A 113 -0.60 -15.77 -8.74
CA LYS A 113 -0.52 -17.22 -8.48
C LYS A 113 0.92 -17.65 -8.16
N ASN A 114 1.89 -17.19 -8.93
CA ASN A 114 3.31 -17.48 -8.69
C ASN A 114 3.79 -16.89 -7.38
N GLN A 115 3.37 -15.69 -7.03
CA GLN A 115 3.68 -15.06 -5.74
C GLN A 115 3.14 -15.89 -4.57
N GLN A 116 1.90 -16.38 -4.65
CA GLN A 116 1.29 -17.26 -3.64
C GLN A 116 1.98 -18.62 -3.55
N ALA A 117 2.51 -19.13 -4.66
CA ALA A 117 3.26 -20.38 -4.72
C ALA A 117 4.74 -20.24 -4.26
N GLY A 118 5.18 -19.02 -3.91
CA GLY A 118 6.58 -18.75 -3.53
C GLY A 118 7.55 -18.59 -4.70
N ASN A 119 7.07 -18.60 -5.94
CA ASN A 119 7.87 -18.46 -7.16
C ASN A 119 8.10 -16.97 -7.47
N ALA A 120 8.86 -16.28 -6.62
CA ALA A 120 9.01 -14.82 -6.65
C ALA A 120 9.62 -14.30 -7.97
N GLU A 121 10.62 -14.98 -8.53
CA GLU A 121 11.24 -14.60 -9.82
C GLU A 121 10.26 -14.64 -10.98
N MET A 122 9.46 -15.70 -11.08
CA MET A 122 8.42 -15.81 -12.11
C MET A 122 7.34 -14.77 -11.95
N ALA A 123 6.92 -14.49 -10.71
CA ALA A 123 5.96 -13.43 -10.43
C ALA A 123 6.49 -12.07 -10.85
N PHE A 124 7.74 -11.75 -10.51
CA PHE A 124 8.39 -10.50 -10.91
C PHE A 124 8.47 -10.36 -12.43
N GLN A 125 8.86 -11.41 -13.16
CA GLN A 125 8.95 -11.37 -14.63
C GLN A 125 7.58 -11.06 -15.26
N GLN A 126 6.51 -11.67 -14.78
CA GLN A 126 5.17 -11.45 -15.29
C GLN A 126 4.64 -10.04 -14.97
N TYR A 127 4.88 -9.55 -13.73
CA TYR A 127 4.59 -8.14 -13.40
C TYR A 127 5.40 -7.19 -14.30
N MET A 128 6.68 -7.51 -14.56
CA MET A 128 7.54 -6.68 -15.41
C MET A 128 7.03 -6.60 -16.85
N ILE A 129 6.57 -7.71 -17.43
CA ILE A 129 5.95 -7.71 -18.77
C ILE A 129 4.72 -6.81 -18.77
N ALA A 130 3.80 -6.99 -17.82
CA ALA A 130 2.60 -6.16 -17.73
C ALA A 130 2.90 -4.67 -17.49
N ALA A 131 3.95 -4.38 -16.71
CA ALA A 131 4.37 -3.02 -16.39
C ALA A 131 5.09 -2.31 -17.54
N ARG A 132 6.03 -3.01 -18.22
CA ARG A 132 6.88 -2.43 -19.25
C ARG A 132 6.17 -2.37 -20.60
N ASP A 133 5.59 -3.50 -21.02
CA ASP A 133 5.08 -3.67 -22.39
C ASP A 133 3.65 -3.12 -22.53
N TYR A 134 2.90 -3.13 -21.45
CA TYR A 134 1.51 -2.65 -21.42
C TYR A 134 1.30 -1.38 -20.58
N GLY A 135 2.30 -0.95 -19.80
CA GLY A 135 2.21 0.25 -18.98
C GLY A 135 1.20 0.18 -17.84
N HIS A 136 0.80 -1.03 -17.41
CA HIS A 136 -0.30 -1.22 -16.48
C HIS A 136 0.06 -0.72 -15.06
N PRO A 137 -0.73 0.22 -14.48
CA PRO A 137 -0.34 0.89 -13.23
C PRO A 137 -0.26 -0.05 -12.02
N GLU A 138 -1.15 -1.05 -11.90
CA GLU A 138 -1.07 -2.06 -10.83
C GLU A 138 0.20 -2.91 -10.98
N ALA A 139 0.55 -3.32 -12.21
CA ALA A 139 1.78 -4.07 -12.45
C ALA A 139 3.03 -3.23 -12.12
N GLN A 140 3.05 -1.96 -12.48
CA GLN A 140 4.15 -1.04 -12.15
C GLN A 140 4.31 -0.87 -10.63
N PHE A 141 3.20 -0.79 -9.91
CA PHE A 141 3.20 -0.77 -8.44
C PHE A 141 3.79 -2.06 -7.85
N GLU A 142 3.38 -3.23 -8.36
CA GLU A 142 3.91 -4.52 -7.88
C GLU A 142 5.39 -4.71 -8.23
N VAL A 143 5.86 -4.26 -9.40
CA VAL A 143 7.29 -4.23 -9.76
C VAL A 143 8.07 -3.35 -8.78
N ALA A 144 7.53 -2.18 -8.42
CA ALA A 144 8.16 -1.31 -7.42
C ALA A 144 8.27 -1.99 -6.05
N ARG A 145 7.22 -2.70 -5.61
CA ARG A 145 7.25 -3.50 -4.38
C ARG A 145 8.27 -4.62 -4.43
N CYS A 146 8.41 -5.28 -5.58
CA CYS A 146 9.44 -6.31 -5.76
C CYS A 146 10.84 -5.73 -5.56
N TYR A 147 11.15 -4.59 -6.17
CA TYR A 147 12.42 -3.90 -5.96
C TYR A 147 12.62 -3.42 -4.52
N GLN A 148 11.58 -2.89 -3.88
CA GLN A 148 11.64 -2.40 -2.51
C GLN A 148 11.98 -3.52 -1.51
N ASN A 149 11.37 -4.70 -1.70
CA ASN A 149 11.47 -5.82 -0.75
C ASN A 149 12.46 -6.91 -1.18
N GLY A 150 13.04 -6.84 -2.38
CA GLY A 150 13.91 -7.89 -2.92
C GLY A 150 13.15 -9.17 -3.29
N MET A 151 11.90 -9.06 -3.76
CA MET A 151 11.07 -10.22 -4.12
C MET A 151 11.25 -10.59 -5.59
N GLY A 152 11.96 -11.68 -5.84
CA GLY A 152 12.27 -12.17 -7.20
C GLY A 152 13.23 -11.29 -8.00
N VAL A 153 13.81 -10.29 -7.37
CA VAL A 153 14.82 -9.37 -7.91
C VAL A 153 15.67 -8.85 -6.77
N GLU A 154 16.90 -8.43 -7.03
CA GLU A 154 17.74 -7.75 -6.02
C GLU A 154 17.06 -6.46 -5.52
N LYS A 155 17.10 -6.26 -4.19
CA LYS A 155 16.54 -5.05 -3.56
C LYS A 155 17.20 -3.79 -4.12
N ASN A 156 16.40 -2.86 -4.60
CA ASN A 156 16.86 -1.57 -5.13
C ASN A 156 15.80 -0.49 -4.91
N GLU A 157 16.03 0.37 -3.92
CA GLU A 157 15.07 1.40 -3.53
C GLU A 157 14.93 2.51 -4.58
N GLU A 158 15.99 2.82 -5.34
CA GLU A 158 15.94 3.81 -6.42
C GLU A 158 15.04 3.31 -7.57
N ASN A 159 15.23 2.05 -7.98
CA ASN A 159 14.36 1.44 -8.99
C ASN A 159 12.91 1.35 -8.50
N ALA A 160 12.68 1.07 -7.22
CA ALA A 160 11.33 1.06 -6.64
C ALA A 160 10.66 2.44 -6.82
N VAL A 161 11.37 3.53 -6.50
CA VAL A 161 10.86 4.91 -6.68
C VAL A 161 10.51 5.21 -8.13
N VAL A 162 11.37 4.79 -9.08
CA VAL A 162 11.10 4.99 -10.52
C VAL A 162 9.78 4.33 -10.94
N TRP A 163 9.53 3.09 -10.49
CA TRP A 163 8.32 2.37 -10.82
C TRP A 163 7.09 2.87 -10.05
N TYR A 164 7.23 3.22 -8.77
CA TYR A 164 6.16 3.89 -8.02
C TYR A 164 5.73 5.19 -8.70
N LYS A 165 6.69 6.01 -9.17
CA LYS A 165 6.39 7.26 -9.85
C LYS A 165 5.58 7.02 -11.13
N LYS A 166 5.96 6.05 -11.96
CA LYS A 166 5.20 5.69 -13.16
C LYS A 166 3.75 5.29 -12.87
N ALA A 167 3.53 4.49 -11.83
CA ALA A 167 2.20 4.07 -11.42
C ALA A 167 1.40 5.23 -10.79
N ALA A 168 2.05 6.05 -9.97
CA ALA A 168 1.46 7.19 -9.29
C ALA A 168 0.99 8.28 -10.27
N GLU A 169 1.77 8.56 -11.32
CA GLU A 169 1.42 9.48 -12.40
C GLU A 169 0.20 9.01 -13.21
N GLN A 170 -0.05 7.71 -13.24
CA GLN A 170 -1.27 7.13 -13.83
C GLN A 170 -2.45 7.05 -12.84
N GLY A 171 -2.32 7.61 -11.64
CA GLY A 171 -3.39 7.69 -10.67
C GLY A 171 -3.54 6.48 -9.74
N ASN A 172 -2.59 5.53 -9.72
CA ASN A 172 -2.66 4.42 -8.77
C ASN A 172 -2.46 4.95 -7.34
N ALA A 173 -3.49 4.82 -6.50
CA ALA A 173 -3.50 5.40 -5.15
C ALA A 173 -2.48 4.74 -4.20
N GLU A 174 -2.28 3.43 -4.32
CA GLU A 174 -1.29 2.70 -3.54
C GLU A 174 0.13 3.16 -3.90
N ALA A 175 0.40 3.35 -5.20
CA ALA A 175 1.69 3.86 -5.65
C ALA A 175 1.93 5.31 -5.23
N GLN A 176 0.90 6.15 -5.26
CA GLN A 176 0.98 7.53 -4.76
C GLN A 176 1.29 7.55 -3.26
N CYS A 177 0.63 6.69 -2.47
CA CYS A 177 0.90 6.56 -1.03
C CYS A 177 2.35 6.08 -0.79
N ALA A 178 2.79 5.03 -1.50
CA ALA A 178 4.14 4.49 -1.39
C ALA A 178 5.22 5.50 -1.83
N LEU A 179 4.96 6.26 -2.89
CA LEU A 179 5.88 7.33 -3.33
C LEU A 179 5.96 8.46 -2.30
N GLY A 180 4.83 8.85 -1.69
CA GLY A 180 4.81 9.76 -0.56
C GLY A 180 5.67 9.29 0.60
N GLU A 181 5.59 7.99 0.92
CA GLU A 181 6.43 7.36 1.95
C GLU A 181 7.93 7.40 1.59
N CYS A 182 8.27 7.14 0.32
CA CYS A 182 9.66 7.22 -0.14
C CYS A 182 10.26 8.62 0.08
N TYR A 183 9.55 9.68 -0.30
CA TYR A 183 9.99 11.05 -0.07
C TYR A 183 10.03 11.42 1.42
N TYR A 184 9.07 10.95 2.21
CA TYR A 184 9.00 11.24 3.64
C TYR A 184 10.15 10.62 4.43
N GLN A 185 10.53 9.38 4.07
CA GLN A 185 11.56 8.61 4.77
C GLN A 185 12.93 8.60 4.09
N ALA A 186 13.11 9.34 2.99
CA ALA A 186 14.35 9.34 2.19
C ALA A 186 14.74 7.94 1.68
N ARG A 187 13.78 7.13 1.20
CA ARG A 187 14.03 5.78 0.67
C ARG A 187 14.17 5.82 -0.84
N GLY A 188 15.36 5.57 -1.37
CA GLY A 188 15.67 5.59 -2.80
C GLY A 188 15.52 6.96 -3.47
N VAL A 189 15.31 8.01 -2.69
CA VAL A 189 15.18 9.41 -3.12
C VAL A 189 15.55 10.32 -1.97
N GLU A 190 15.98 11.55 -2.25
CA GLU A 190 16.20 12.55 -1.22
C GLU A 190 14.90 12.92 -0.50
N LYS A 191 15.01 13.20 0.82
CA LYS A 191 13.86 13.61 1.62
C LYS A 191 13.26 14.91 1.08
N ASP A 192 11.95 14.90 0.83
CA ASP A 192 11.17 16.07 0.43
C ASP A 192 9.77 16.01 1.02
N ASP A 193 9.56 16.76 2.11
CA ASP A 193 8.27 16.79 2.81
C ASP A 193 7.15 17.45 1.97
N LYS A 194 7.50 18.28 0.96
CA LYS A 194 6.50 18.89 0.04
C LYS A 194 6.01 17.87 -0.98
N GLU A 195 6.94 17.15 -1.61
CA GLU A 195 6.58 16.08 -2.55
C GLU A 195 5.87 14.94 -1.80
N ALA A 196 6.34 14.57 -0.60
CA ALA A 196 5.64 13.58 0.23
C ALA A 196 4.18 13.98 0.46
N ARG A 197 3.92 15.21 0.89
CA ARG A 197 2.57 15.71 1.11
C ARG A 197 1.74 15.69 -0.17
N ARG A 198 2.29 16.16 -1.29
CA ARG A 198 1.59 16.17 -2.58
C ARG A 198 1.11 14.77 -2.99
N TRP A 199 1.96 13.77 -2.85
CA TRP A 199 1.62 12.39 -3.22
C TRP A 199 0.65 11.76 -2.22
N TYR A 200 0.83 12.00 -0.91
CA TYR A 200 -0.15 11.55 0.08
C TYR A 200 -1.53 12.21 -0.12
N GLU A 201 -1.60 13.50 -0.40
CA GLU A 201 -2.87 14.18 -0.69
C GLU A 201 -3.56 13.59 -1.93
N ALA A 202 -2.81 13.28 -2.98
CA ALA A 202 -3.34 12.64 -4.18
C ALA A 202 -3.95 11.27 -3.87
N ALA A 203 -3.27 10.42 -3.10
CA ALA A 203 -3.78 9.13 -2.66
C ALA A 203 -4.96 9.27 -1.67
N ALA A 204 -4.87 10.22 -0.74
CA ALA A 204 -5.89 10.47 0.26
C ALA A 204 -7.22 10.92 -0.34
N THR A 205 -7.18 11.72 -1.42
CA THR A 205 -8.39 12.14 -2.14
C THR A 205 -9.09 10.99 -2.86
N GLN A 206 -8.36 9.93 -3.20
CA GLN A 206 -8.90 8.69 -3.75
C GLN A 206 -9.38 7.71 -2.68
N GLY A 207 -9.27 8.07 -1.40
CA GLY A 207 -9.78 7.25 -0.29
C GLY A 207 -8.73 6.34 0.35
N ASN A 208 -7.45 6.39 -0.06
CA ASN A 208 -6.41 5.57 0.58
C ASN A 208 -6.26 5.95 2.05
N VAL A 209 -6.53 5.00 2.94
CA VAL A 209 -6.63 5.21 4.39
C VAL A 209 -5.30 5.66 5.00
N THR A 210 -4.21 4.97 4.66
CA THR A 210 -2.87 5.30 5.13
C THR A 210 -2.47 6.71 4.70
N ALA A 211 -2.76 7.06 3.44
CA ALA A 211 -2.47 8.39 2.92
C ALA A 211 -3.30 9.48 3.62
N GLN A 212 -4.57 9.21 3.94
CA GLN A 212 -5.41 10.14 4.71
C GLN A 212 -4.82 10.40 6.10
N TYR A 213 -4.41 9.35 6.80
CA TYR A 213 -3.74 9.47 8.10
C TYR A 213 -2.42 10.25 7.99
N MET A 214 -1.56 9.90 7.03
CA MET A 214 -0.28 10.58 6.84
C MET A 214 -0.44 12.05 6.43
N THR A 215 -1.43 12.36 5.58
CA THR A 215 -1.78 13.73 5.24
C THR A 215 -2.20 14.51 6.50
N GLY A 216 -3.03 13.92 7.34
CA GLY A 216 -3.42 14.51 8.62
C GLY A 216 -2.21 14.83 9.51
N ARG A 217 -1.26 13.90 9.64
CA ARG A 217 -0.02 14.08 10.40
C ARG A 217 0.85 15.22 9.86
N LEU A 218 0.99 15.30 8.54
CA LEU A 218 1.77 16.37 7.91
C LEU A 218 1.13 17.75 8.11
N TYR A 219 -0.19 17.85 8.05
CA TYR A 219 -0.89 19.09 8.37
C TYR A 219 -0.78 19.46 9.86
N ALA A 220 -0.87 18.49 10.77
CA ALA A 220 -0.67 18.73 12.20
C ALA A 220 0.76 19.24 12.51
N ALA A 221 1.79 18.65 11.89
CA ALA A 221 3.18 19.09 12.02
C ALA A 221 3.38 20.54 11.53
N LEU A 222 2.57 21.02 10.61
CA LEU A 222 2.56 22.41 10.13
C LEU A 222 1.61 23.32 10.93
N SER A 223 1.01 22.82 12.02
CA SER A 223 0.01 23.53 12.84
C SER A 223 -1.29 23.90 12.08
N TYR A 224 -1.59 23.23 10.99
CA TYR A 224 -2.87 23.36 10.28
C TYR A 224 -3.92 22.39 10.87
N ASN A 225 -4.22 22.56 12.15
CA ASN A 225 -4.99 21.61 12.95
C ASN A 225 -6.38 21.32 12.38
N VAL A 226 -7.09 22.32 11.84
CA VAL A 226 -8.42 22.12 11.21
C VAL A 226 -8.32 21.18 9.99
N ALA A 227 -7.27 21.33 9.18
CA ALA A 227 -7.05 20.45 8.04
C ALA A 227 -6.63 19.03 8.49
N ALA A 228 -5.81 18.93 9.53
CA ALA A 228 -5.42 17.66 10.14
C ALA A 228 -6.65 16.88 10.64
N VAL A 229 -7.52 17.53 11.41
CA VAL A 229 -8.79 16.94 11.91
C VAL A 229 -9.65 16.41 10.77
N LYS A 230 -9.78 17.17 9.66
CA LYS A 230 -10.55 16.74 8.50
C LYS A 230 -10.02 15.43 7.90
N TRP A 231 -8.72 15.28 7.81
CA TRP A 231 -8.10 14.07 7.27
C TRP A 231 -8.12 12.90 8.25
N TYR A 232 -7.85 13.15 9.54
CA TYR A 232 -8.01 12.17 10.60
C TYR A 232 -9.43 11.62 10.68
N THR A 233 -10.44 12.50 10.53
CA THR A 233 -11.85 12.08 10.51
C THR A 233 -12.10 11.08 9.38
N LYS A 234 -11.67 11.39 8.15
CA LYS A 234 -11.85 10.48 7.01
C LYS A 234 -11.18 9.11 7.22
N ALA A 235 -9.96 9.11 7.76
CA ALA A 235 -9.26 7.85 8.04
C ALA A 235 -9.89 7.10 9.22
N ALA A 236 -10.35 7.80 10.24
CA ALA A 236 -11.03 7.23 11.41
C ALA A 236 -12.39 6.61 11.05
N GLU A 237 -13.12 7.19 10.10
CA GLU A 237 -14.37 6.63 9.55
C GLU A 237 -14.12 5.32 8.78
N GLN A 238 -12.91 5.13 8.27
CA GLN A 238 -12.44 3.87 7.66
C GLN A 238 -11.74 2.95 8.68
N GLU A 239 -12.00 3.15 9.95
CA GLU A 239 -11.51 2.31 11.06
C GLU A 239 -9.99 2.28 11.24
N CYS A 240 -9.24 3.29 10.75
CA CYS A 240 -7.80 3.42 11.00
C CYS A 240 -7.54 3.73 12.49
N PRO A 241 -6.90 2.82 13.25
CA PRO A 241 -6.74 3.00 14.70
C PRO A 241 -5.81 4.15 15.05
N GLU A 242 -4.77 4.39 14.25
CA GLU A 242 -3.88 5.53 14.44
C GLU A 242 -4.64 6.86 14.26
N ALA A 243 -5.50 6.93 13.23
CA ALA A 243 -6.29 8.14 12.97
C ALA A 243 -7.38 8.35 14.03
N GLN A 244 -8.01 7.29 14.53
CA GLN A 244 -8.93 7.36 15.66
C GLN A 244 -8.24 7.91 16.91
N TYR A 245 -7.04 7.44 17.20
CA TYR A 245 -6.23 7.93 18.31
C TYR A 245 -5.88 9.42 18.14
N GLU A 246 -5.33 9.83 17.03
CA GLU A 246 -4.94 11.23 16.78
C GLU A 246 -6.14 12.17 16.77
N LEU A 247 -7.28 11.74 16.22
CA LEU A 247 -8.53 12.51 16.28
C LEU A 247 -9.02 12.62 17.74
N GLY A 248 -8.87 11.57 18.55
CA GLY A 248 -9.14 11.58 19.97
C GLY A 248 -8.28 12.62 20.71
N VAL A 249 -6.99 12.69 20.38
CA VAL A 249 -6.06 13.70 20.93
C VAL A 249 -6.51 15.11 20.54
N CYS A 250 -6.94 15.32 19.30
CA CYS A 250 -7.48 16.61 18.85
C CYS A 250 -8.73 17.02 19.65
N TYR A 251 -9.66 16.10 19.90
CA TYR A 251 -10.85 16.41 20.74
C TYR A 251 -10.50 16.61 22.20
N GLU A 252 -9.55 15.88 22.76
CA GLU A 252 -9.06 16.05 24.15
C GLU A 252 -8.46 17.45 24.38
N ALA A 253 -7.64 17.92 23.42
CA ALA A 253 -6.96 19.21 23.50
C ALA A 253 -7.83 20.39 23.02
N GLY A 254 -8.77 20.15 22.11
CA GLY A 254 -9.50 21.19 21.40
C GLY A 254 -8.72 21.75 20.19
N ASP A 255 -7.80 20.98 19.65
CA ASP A 255 -6.93 21.38 18.55
C ASP A 255 -7.60 21.17 17.20
N GLY A 256 -7.94 22.26 16.50
CA GLY A 256 -8.61 22.23 15.20
C GLY A 256 -10.09 21.82 15.25
N VAL A 257 -10.60 21.50 16.43
CA VAL A 257 -11.99 21.11 16.72
C VAL A 257 -12.37 21.56 18.13
N GLY A 258 -13.65 21.74 18.44
CA GLY A 258 -14.09 22.04 19.81
C GLY A 258 -13.72 20.90 20.77
N LYS A 259 -13.21 21.24 21.96
CA LYS A 259 -12.88 20.27 23.00
C LYS A 259 -14.09 19.41 23.36
N ASP A 260 -13.92 18.07 23.35
CA ASP A 260 -14.97 17.10 23.68
C ASP A 260 -14.32 15.82 24.23
N GLU A 261 -14.23 15.75 25.56
CA GLU A 261 -13.59 14.64 26.26
C GLU A 261 -14.36 13.32 26.08
N ALA A 262 -15.68 13.37 25.99
CA ALA A 262 -16.48 12.16 25.76
C ALA A 262 -16.22 11.56 24.38
N LYS A 263 -16.11 12.41 23.36
CA LYS A 263 -15.78 12.01 22.00
C LYS A 263 -14.34 11.48 21.90
N ALA A 264 -13.41 12.12 22.63
CA ALA A 264 -12.03 11.64 22.72
C ALA A 264 -11.97 10.22 23.31
N ALA A 265 -12.64 9.98 24.42
CA ALA A 265 -12.69 8.68 25.06
C ALA A 265 -13.36 7.60 24.18
N GLU A 266 -14.41 7.96 23.42
CA GLU A 266 -15.04 7.06 22.44
C GLU A 266 -14.04 6.65 21.32
N LEU A 267 -13.30 7.62 20.80
CA LEU A 267 -12.31 7.39 19.75
C LEU A 267 -11.14 6.54 20.25
N TYR A 268 -10.63 6.81 21.46
CA TYR A 268 -9.63 5.97 22.12
C TYR A 268 -10.14 4.54 22.31
N ARG A 269 -11.40 4.36 22.66
CA ARG A 269 -12.02 3.03 22.81
C ARG A 269 -12.04 2.28 21.48
N LYS A 270 -12.42 2.94 20.39
CA LYS A 270 -12.44 2.34 19.05
C LYS A 270 -11.04 1.86 18.64
N ALA A 271 -10.01 2.69 18.80
CA ALA A 271 -8.64 2.32 18.51
C ALA A 271 -8.08 1.24 19.48
N ALA A 272 -8.45 1.31 20.77
CA ALA A 272 -8.01 0.34 21.79
C ALA A 272 -8.55 -1.07 21.54
N VAL A 273 -9.79 -1.21 21.10
CA VAL A 273 -10.40 -2.50 20.71
C VAL A 273 -9.66 -3.14 19.55
N GLN A 274 -9.14 -2.34 18.62
CA GLN A 274 -8.31 -2.80 17.49
C GLN A 274 -6.87 -3.14 17.91
N GLY A 275 -6.53 -2.99 19.19
CA GLY A 275 -5.22 -3.36 19.71
C GLY A 275 -4.20 -2.21 19.72
N TYR A 276 -4.56 -0.98 19.38
CA TYR A 276 -3.61 0.13 19.36
C TYR A 276 -3.16 0.50 20.78
N ALA A 277 -1.91 0.23 21.11
CA ALA A 277 -1.39 0.31 22.47
C ALA A 277 -1.45 1.72 23.09
N GLU A 278 -1.17 2.77 22.29
CA GLU A 278 -1.27 4.15 22.75
C GLU A 278 -2.71 4.53 23.12
N ALA A 279 -3.68 4.06 22.34
CA ALA A 279 -5.10 4.28 22.64
C ALA A 279 -5.57 3.48 23.86
N GLN A 280 -5.08 2.26 24.04
CA GLN A 280 -5.36 1.48 25.26
C GLN A 280 -4.84 2.22 26.50
N LYS A 281 -3.61 2.72 26.45
CA LYS A 281 -3.03 3.52 27.53
C LYS A 281 -3.85 4.79 27.80
N LYS A 282 -4.23 5.54 26.77
CA LYS A 282 -5.02 6.76 26.89
C LYS A 282 -6.43 6.49 27.44
N LEU A 283 -7.05 5.40 27.02
CA LEU A 283 -8.34 4.98 27.55
C LEU A 283 -8.24 4.61 29.04
N GLY A 284 -7.13 3.96 29.45
CA GLY A 284 -6.80 3.72 30.84
C GLY A 284 -6.70 5.01 31.65
N ASP A 285 -6.03 6.04 31.11
CA ASP A 285 -5.96 7.36 31.73
C ASP A 285 -7.37 7.97 31.88
N CYS A 286 -8.22 7.85 30.84
CA CYS A 286 -9.61 8.33 30.90
C CYS A 286 -10.40 7.66 32.03
N TYR A 287 -10.29 6.35 32.19
CA TYR A 287 -10.95 5.63 33.28
C TYR A 287 -10.37 5.95 34.66
N THR A 288 -9.07 6.16 34.77
CA THR A 288 -8.42 6.53 36.07
C THR A 288 -8.92 7.88 36.57
N HIS A 289 -9.06 8.86 35.65
CA HIS A 289 -9.40 10.23 36.01
C HIS A 289 -10.89 10.56 35.87
N GLY A 290 -11.68 9.71 35.22
CA GLY A 290 -13.07 10.00 34.87
C GLY A 290 -13.22 11.05 33.76
N THR A 291 -12.24 11.12 32.83
CA THR A 291 -12.23 12.11 31.73
C THR A 291 -13.00 11.57 30.54
N GLY A 292 -14.15 12.15 30.24
CA GLY A 292 -15.03 11.72 29.14
C GLY A 292 -15.76 10.40 29.36
N VAL A 293 -15.46 9.70 30.45
CA VAL A 293 -16.09 8.45 30.91
C VAL A 293 -16.22 8.46 32.43
N ALA A 294 -17.08 7.64 32.98
CA ALA A 294 -17.12 7.45 34.44
C ALA A 294 -15.78 6.84 34.91
N LYS A 295 -15.30 7.29 36.07
CA LYS A 295 -14.10 6.72 36.68
C LYS A 295 -14.32 5.23 37.01
N ASP A 296 -13.39 4.39 36.55
CA ASP A 296 -13.43 2.95 36.72
C ASP A 296 -11.99 2.39 36.73
N LEU A 297 -11.50 2.07 37.94
CA LEU A 297 -10.11 1.62 38.12
C LEU A 297 -9.89 0.19 37.60
N GLU A 298 -10.92 -0.67 37.60
CA GLU A 298 -10.80 -2.02 37.02
C GLU A 298 -10.62 -1.95 35.53
N GLN A 299 -11.42 -1.14 34.82
CA GLN A 299 -11.27 -0.89 33.39
C GLN A 299 -9.93 -0.20 33.06
N ALA A 300 -9.45 0.71 33.93
CA ALA A 300 -8.13 1.32 33.76
C ALA A 300 -7.01 0.28 33.84
N PHE A 301 -7.05 -0.60 34.84
CA PHE A 301 -6.10 -1.68 34.97
C PHE A 301 -6.09 -2.62 33.78
N GLU A 302 -7.26 -3.03 33.26
CA GLU A 302 -7.35 -3.86 32.06
C GLU A 302 -6.72 -3.17 30.84
N CYS A 303 -7.01 -1.88 30.64
CA CYS A 303 -6.46 -1.09 29.53
C CYS A 303 -4.94 -0.98 29.63
N TYR A 304 -4.40 -0.65 30.80
CA TYR A 304 -2.96 -0.59 31.02
C TYR A 304 -2.31 -1.96 30.84
N SER A 305 -2.93 -3.03 31.34
CA SER A 305 -2.42 -4.40 31.18
C SER A 305 -2.28 -4.80 29.72
N LYS A 306 -3.30 -4.47 28.87
CA LYS A 306 -3.24 -4.75 27.42
C LYS A 306 -2.11 -3.99 26.74
N ALA A 307 -1.98 -2.70 27.01
CA ALA A 307 -0.93 -1.86 26.44
C ALA A 307 0.48 -2.25 26.94
N ALA A 308 0.61 -2.56 28.23
CA ALA A 308 1.87 -2.98 28.86
C ALA A 308 2.41 -4.29 28.27
N LYS A 309 1.53 -5.26 28.01
CA LYS A 309 1.89 -6.53 27.35
C LYS A 309 2.38 -6.34 25.91
N GLN A 310 2.00 -5.26 25.25
CA GLN A 310 2.50 -4.89 23.94
C GLN A 310 3.82 -4.09 24.00
N GLY A 311 4.37 -3.87 25.20
CA GLY A 311 5.64 -3.18 25.39
C GLY A 311 5.52 -1.67 25.58
N ASN A 312 4.32 -1.10 25.71
CA ASN A 312 4.17 0.34 25.95
C ASN A 312 4.75 0.72 27.32
N ALA A 313 5.89 1.41 27.36
CA ALA A 313 6.62 1.73 28.59
C ALA A 313 5.80 2.57 29.59
N ARG A 314 4.99 3.51 29.09
CA ARG A 314 4.13 4.35 29.96
C ARG A 314 3.01 3.52 30.58
N ALA A 315 2.42 2.61 29.79
CA ALA A 315 1.42 1.69 30.32
C ALA A 315 2.02 0.70 31.32
N GLN A 316 3.24 0.20 31.10
CA GLN A 316 3.95 -0.63 32.07
C GLN A 316 4.16 0.10 33.39
N ASN A 317 4.60 1.36 33.33
CA ASN A 317 4.73 2.17 34.55
C ASN A 317 3.37 2.37 35.27
N ASN A 318 2.30 2.69 34.50
CA ASN A 318 0.98 2.89 35.10
C ASN A 318 0.43 1.56 35.70
N LEU A 319 0.70 0.44 35.04
CA LEU A 319 0.34 -0.89 35.60
C LEU A 319 1.09 -1.17 36.90
N GLY A 320 2.38 -0.79 36.97
CA GLY A 320 3.15 -0.84 38.23
C GLY A 320 2.52 0.02 39.32
N VAL A 321 2.02 1.23 38.97
CA VAL A 321 1.29 2.09 39.94
C VAL A 321 -0.01 1.43 40.41
N CYS A 322 -0.75 0.79 39.49
CA CYS A 322 -1.97 0.06 39.86
C CYS A 322 -1.67 -1.04 40.92
N TYR A 323 -0.62 -1.81 40.70
CA TYR A 323 -0.20 -2.83 41.67
C TYR A 323 0.35 -2.26 42.98
N THR A 324 1.01 -1.10 42.97
CA THR A 324 1.51 -0.42 44.18
C THR A 324 0.35 0.08 45.04
N ASN A 325 -0.70 0.62 44.44
CA ASN A 325 -1.79 1.28 45.14
C ASN A 325 -3.05 0.40 45.32
N GLY A 326 -3.10 -0.78 44.71
CA GLY A 326 -4.31 -1.61 44.69
C GLY A 326 -5.42 -0.98 43.79
N GLU A 327 -5.07 -0.26 42.74
CA GLU A 327 -6.01 0.43 41.87
C GLU A 327 -6.55 -0.53 40.78
N GLY A 328 -7.78 -1.01 40.97
CA GLY A 328 -8.43 -1.98 40.08
C GLY A 328 -7.87 -3.41 40.14
N VAL A 329 -6.97 -3.67 41.06
CA VAL A 329 -6.32 -4.97 41.31
C VAL A 329 -5.90 -5.05 42.78
N VAL A 330 -5.67 -6.24 43.27
CA VAL A 330 -5.08 -6.42 44.60
C VAL A 330 -3.64 -5.91 44.60
N GLU A 331 -3.26 -5.19 45.67
CA GLU A 331 -1.90 -4.70 45.87
C GLU A 331 -0.88 -5.84 45.80
N ASP A 332 0.15 -5.68 44.95
CA ASP A 332 1.26 -6.62 44.78
C ASP A 332 2.55 -5.86 44.44
N PRO A 333 3.35 -5.52 45.49
CA PRO A 333 4.60 -4.79 45.28
C PRO A 333 5.62 -5.53 44.42
N ALA A 334 5.59 -6.88 44.38
CA ALA A 334 6.51 -7.64 43.52
C ALA A 334 6.16 -7.49 42.06
N GLN A 335 4.88 -7.58 41.71
CA GLN A 335 4.40 -7.27 40.37
C GLN A 335 4.67 -5.80 40.00
N ALA A 336 4.47 -4.88 40.91
CA ALA A 336 4.76 -3.47 40.69
C ALA A 336 6.24 -3.26 40.29
N ALA A 337 7.17 -3.82 41.07
CA ALA A 337 8.59 -3.71 40.79
C ALA A 337 8.97 -4.33 39.43
N GLU A 338 8.41 -5.48 39.07
CA GLU A 338 8.65 -6.12 37.78
C GLU A 338 8.19 -5.23 36.61
N TRP A 339 7.01 -4.61 36.69
CA TRP A 339 6.53 -3.73 35.65
C TRP A 339 7.30 -2.42 35.59
N TYR A 340 7.72 -1.85 36.71
CA TYR A 340 8.63 -0.71 36.74
C TYR A 340 9.97 -1.04 36.08
N GLU A 341 10.54 -2.23 36.33
CA GLU A 341 11.80 -2.66 35.74
C GLU A 341 11.72 -2.70 34.23
N ARG A 342 10.68 -3.34 33.67
CA ARG A 342 10.45 -3.38 32.20
C ARG A 342 10.35 -1.98 31.58
N ALA A 343 9.65 -1.05 32.24
CA ALA A 343 9.53 0.32 31.77
C ALA A 343 10.83 1.12 31.94
N ALA A 344 11.57 0.88 33.02
CA ALA A 344 12.84 1.53 33.33
C ALA A 344 13.96 1.10 32.37
N GLU A 345 13.99 -0.17 31.95
CA GLU A 345 14.92 -0.70 30.95
C GLU A 345 14.69 -0.06 29.56
N GLN A 346 13.45 0.33 29.25
CA GLN A 346 13.12 1.10 28.05
C GLN A 346 13.49 2.58 28.17
N GLY A 347 14.07 2.99 29.29
CA GLY A 347 14.54 4.36 29.49
C GLY A 347 13.50 5.33 30.06
N LEU A 348 12.32 4.88 30.49
CA LEU A 348 11.31 5.79 31.05
C LEU A 348 11.77 6.33 32.42
N ALA A 349 12.11 7.61 32.51
CA ALA A 349 12.65 8.24 33.72
C ALA A 349 11.73 8.10 34.95
N GLN A 350 10.40 8.19 34.76
CA GLN A 350 9.44 7.98 35.85
C GLN A 350 9.51 6.57 36.41
N ALA A 351 9.61 5.56 35.54
CA ALA A 351 9.73 4.16 35.97
C ALA A 351 11.07 3.89 36.63
N GLN A 352 12.18 4.49 36.16
CA GLN A 352 13.49 4.42 36.82
C GLN A 352 13.44 4.98 38.23
N CYS A 353 12.73 6.09 38.42
CA CYS A 353 12.53 6.66 39.75
C CYS A 353 11.70 5.73 40.65
N ASN A 354 10.59 5.16 40.12
CA ASN A 354 9.74 4.25 40.86
C ASN A 354 10.50 2.97 41.24
N LEU A 355 11.29 2.40 40.32
CA LEU A 355 12.12 1.23 40.59
C LEU A 355 13.22 1.53 41.63
N GLY A 356 13.85 2.73 41.52
CA GLY A 356 14.80 3.20 42.52
C GLY A 356 14.18 3.29 43.91
N TYR A 357 12.92 3.72 44.01
CA TYR A 357 12.15 3.71 45.25
C TYR A 357 11.93 2.28 45.79
N CYS A 358 11.54 1.33 44.93
CA CYS A 358 11.39 -0.08 45.30
C CYS A 358 12.68 -0.64 45.91
N TYR A 359 13.83 -0.44 45.29
CA TYR A 359 15.13 -0.90 45.83
C TYR A 359 15.54 -0.16 47.09
N LYS A 360 15.22 1.12 47.24
CA LYS A 360 15.56 1.91 48.43
C LYS A 360 14.83 1.40 49.68
N TYR A 361 13.57 1.03 49.54
CA TYR A 361 12.74 0.64 50.67
C TYR A 361 12.55 -0.87 50.79
N GLY A 362 12.87 -1.66 49.78
CA GLY A 362 12.66 -3.09 49.69
C GLY A 362 11.22 -3.48 49.41
N GLU A 363 10.52 -2.63 48.64
CA GLU A 363 9.13 -2.87 48.22
C GLU A 363 9.10 -3.73 46.95
N GLY A 364 8.63 -4.97 47.11
CA GLY A 364 8.56 -5.95 46.04
C GLY A 364 9.90 -6.53 45.57
N VAL A 365 11.00 -5.98 46.03
CA VAL A 365 12.38 -6.42 45.76
C VAL A 365 13.21 -6.42 47.03
N THR A 366 14.33 -7.17 47.04
CA THR A 366 15.29 -7.07 48.14
C THR A 366 15.90 -5.67 48.17
N LYS A 367 15.90 -5.05 49.37
CA LYS A 367 16.48 -3.71 49.57
C LYS A 367 17.93 -3.66 49.10
N ASP A 368 18.24 -2.72 48.24
CA ASP A 368 19.57 -2.47 47.65
C ASP A 368 19.79 -0.99 47.35
N LEU A 369 20.56 -0.33 48.24
CA LEU A 369 20.80 1.10 48.12
C LEU A 369 21.74 1.46 46.93
N VAL A 370 22.56 0.52 46.46
CA VAL A 370 23.44 0.72 45.30
C VAL A 370 22.60 0.74 44.03
N LYS A 371 21.75 -0.27 43.85
CA LYS A 371 20.82 -0.30 42.73
C LYS A 371 19.85 0.88 42.77
N ALA A 372 19.35 1.26 43.93
CA ALA A 372 18.50 2.43 44.05
C ALA A 372 19.21 3.69 43.55
N ALA A 373 20.47 3.91 43.98
CA ALA A 373 21.25 5.07 43.50
C ALA A 373 21.53 5.03 41.99
N GLU A 374 21.78 3.85 41.43
CA GLU A 374 21.96 3.70 39.96
C GLU A 374 20.71 4.09 39.17
N TRP A 375 19.54 3.62 39.58
CA TRP A 375 18.28 3.94 38.93
C TRP A 375 17.90 5.40 39.10
N TYR A 376 18.07 5.97 40.27
CA TYR A 376 17.86 7.42 40.49
C TYR A 376 18.80 8.26 39.65
N ARG A 377 20.07 7.88 39.49
CA ARG A 377 21.03 8.58 38.64
C ARG A 377 20.57 8.57 37.21
N LYS A 378 20.16 7.42 36.64
CA LYS A 378 19.63 7.33 35.29
C LYS A 378 18.43 8.24 35.06
N ALA A 379 17.50 8.31 36.04
CA ALA A 379 16.36 9.21 35.98
C ALA A 379 16.78 10.69 36.06
N ALA A 380 17.74 11.02 36.92
CA ALA A 380 18.25 12.38 37.08
C ALA A 380 19.00 12.90 35.84
N GLU A 381 19.75 12.03 35.16
CA GLU A 381 20.43 12.35 33.90
C GLU A 381 19.45 12.77 32.79
N GLN A 382 18.20 12.31 32.88
CA GLN A 382 17.10 12.72 32.01
C GLN A 382 16.35 13.98 32.50
N GLY A 383 16.81 14.62 33.57
CA GLY A 383 16.19 15.82 34.14
C GLY A 383 14.96 15.55 35.03
N TRP A 384 14.77 14.29 35.49
CA TRP A 384 13.63 13.97 36.37
C TRP A 384 13.89 14.51 37.78
N VAL A 385 13.23 15.63 38.14
CA VAL A 385 13.49 16.38 39.38
C VAL A 385 13.26 15.57 40.67
N ARG A 386 12.35 14.59 40.68
CA ARG A 386 12.10 13.74 41.85
C ARG A 386 13.24 12.75 42.16
N ALA A 387 14.17 12.57 41.20
CA ALA A 387 15.34 11.70 41.34
C ALA A 387 16.58 12.48 41.83
N GLN A 388 16.55 13.80 41.80
CA GLN A 388 17.55 14.68 42.38
C GLN A 388 17.32 14.85 43.88
#